data_fcc82b7c3775b4a61ba4be36a34b44b8
#
_entry.id   fcc82b7c3775b4a61ba4be36a34b44b8
#
_cell.length_a   1.000
_cell.length_b   1.000
_cell.length_c   1.000
_cell.angle_alpha   90.00
_cell.angle_beta   90.00
_cell.angle_gamma   90.00
#
_symmetry.space_group_name_H-M   'P 1'
#
loop_
_entity.id
_entity.type
_entity.pdbx_description
1 polymer ?
#
loop_
_entity_poly.entity_id
_entity_poly.type
_entity_poly.pdbx_seq_one_letter_code
_entity_poly.pdbx_strand_id
1 'polypeptide(L)'
;MLEILLLRLSRSIGGAALLALAPAVAAAGVAYFDVARGSHPHDVAAAPAPGGPIYYTAQSSGKLGILDPKTGRYEEVALGSGSAPHGVVVGPDGAPWITDGGQNAIVRVDPATRAVRVFALPADSGYTNLNTPTFDRKGRVWFTGQSGYYGRLDPASGDIKVWKAPRGRGPYGMTTTPSGEVYYASLAGSHVARIDIETGAATVIEPPTKDQGARRVWSDSRGRIWVSYWNTGQVGMYDPAAKSWREWNLPGVQPHAYAVWVDDRDHVWLTDWSANALVKFDPVTEKFESFPSNRSGADVRELQGRAGEAWGAESGNDRLVMVPAR
;
A
#
# COMPACT_ATOMS: atom_id res chain seq x y z
N MET A 1 -33.31 50.16 -53.43
CA MET A 1 -32.06 50.28 -52.63
C MET A 1 -32.40 49.71 -51.28
N LEU A 2 -31.99 48.44 -50.99
CA LEU A 2 -32.29 47.68 -49.79
C LEU A 2 -30.94 47.36 -49.18
N GLU A 3 -30.63 47.94 -48.01
CA GLU A 3 -29.44 47.57 -47.18
C GLU A 3 -29.73 46.36 -46.37
N ILE A 4 -28.87 45.36 -46.54
CA ILE A 4 -28.91 44.09 -45.71
C ILE A 4 -27.95 44.23 -44.53
N LEU A 5 -28.50 44.25 -43.34
CA LEU A 5 -27.80 44.29 -42.05
C LEU A 5 -27.35 42.88 -41.67
N LEU A 6 -26.05 42.61 -41.71
CA LEU A 6 -25.45 41.34 -41.26
C LEU A 6 -25.23 41.38 -39.75
N LEU A 7 -26.06 40.65 -38.99
CA LEU A 7 -25.80 40.34 -37.58
C LEU A 7 -24.73 39.27 -37.46
N ARG A 8 -23.57 39.62 -36.89
CA ARG A 8 -22.56 38.66 -36.43
C ARG A 8 -22.94 38.14 -35.03
N LEU A 9 -23.29 36.86 -34.93
CA LEU A 9 -23.38 36.17 -33.66
C LEU A 9 -21.95 35.83 -33.16
N SER A 10 -21.50 36.47 -32.10
CA SER A 10 -20.33 36.05 -31.35
C SER A 10 -20.71 34.90 -30.41
N ARG A 11 -20.20 33.71 -30.66
CA ARG A 11 -20.25 32.58 -29.72
C ARG A 11 -19.20 32.80 -28.64
N SER A 12 -19.61 33.14 -27.44
CA SER A 12 -18.79 33.09 -26.25
C SER A 12 -18.60 31.64 -25.83
N ILE A 13 -17.38 31.13 -25.98
CA ILE A 13 -16.95 29.85 -25.41
C ILE A 13 -16.74 30.10 -23.91
N GLY A 14 -17.71 29.67 -23.10
CA GLY A 14 -17.59 29.66 -21.65
C GLY A 14 -16.57 28.59 -21.24
N GLY A 15 -15.34 28.99 -20.95
CA GLY A 15 -14.37 28.15 -20.31
C GLY A 15 -14.80 27.89 -18.86
N ALA A 16 -15.16 26.67 -18.54
CA ALA A 16 -15.32 26.25 -17.16
C ALA A 16 -13.97 26.26 -16.47
N ALA A 17 -13.70 27.29 -15.67
CA ALA A 17 -12.55 27.31 -14.78
C ALA A 17 -12.77 26.28 -13.67
N LEU A 18 -12.07 25.14 -13.73
CA LEU A 18 -11.94 24.23 -12.59
C LEU A 18 -11.15 24.96 -11.50
N LEU A 19 -11.85 25.41 -10.47
CA LEU A 19 -11.21 25.86 -9.24
C LEU A 19 -10.57 24.64 -8.57
N ALA A 20 -9.23 24.57 -8.65
CA ALA A 20 -8.46 23.66 -7.80
C ALA A 20 -8.53 24.17 -6.36
N LEU A 21 -9.28 23.48 -5.50
CA LEU A 21 -9.23 23.70 -4.06
C LEU A 21 -7.84 23.28 -3.57
N ALA A 22 -7.09 24.25 -3.04
CA ALA A 22 -5.85 23.96 -2.33
C ALA A 22 -6.15 23.05 -1.14
N PRO A 23 -5.26 22.08 -0.79
CA PRO A 23 -5.47 21.18 0.33
C PRO A 23 -5.62 21.98 1.63
N ALA A 24 -6.67 21.68 2.39
CA ALA A 24 -6.85 22.25 3.72
C ALA A 24 -5.78 21.66 4.65
N VAL A 25 -4.81 22.47 5.05
CA VAL A 25 -3.81 22.11 6.07
C VAL A 25 -4.52 22.16 7.42
N ALA A 26 -4.78 20.99 8.01
CA ALA A 26 -5.34 20.88 9.37
C ALA A 26 -4.26 21.17 10.43
N ALA A 27 -4.68 21.54 11.64
CA ALA A 27 -3.78 21.74 12.79
C ALA A 27 -2.93 20.48 13.03
N ALA A 28 -1.63 20.68 13.30
CA ALA A 28 -0.59 19.64 13.47
C ALA A 28 0.03 19.05 12.19
N GLY A 29 -0.22 19.61 11.01
CA GLY A 29 0.49 19.22 9.80
C GLY A 29 -0.09 18.00 9.07
N VAL A 30 -1.23 17.42 9.51
CA VAL A 30 -1.92 16.37 8.76
C VAL A 30 -2.61 16.97 7.53
N ALA A 31 -2.35 16.41 6.35
CA ALA A 31 -2.96 16.83 5.09
C ALA A 31 -3.85 15.72 4.52
N TYR A 32 -4.95 16.12 3.88
CA TYR A 32 -5.89 15.22 3.23
C TYR A 32 -6.08 15.62 1.77
N PHE A 33 -6.17 14.63 0.89
CA PHE A 33 -6.28 14.80 -0.55
C PHE A 33 -7.45 13.97 -1.06
N ASP A 34 -8.57 14.61 -1.40
CA ASP A 34 -9.71 13.92 -1.98
C ASP A 34 -9.34 13.36 -3.36
N VAL A 35 -9.75 12.12 -3.65
CA VAL A 35 -9.59 11.45 -4.95
C VAL A 35 -10.96 11.18 -5.57
N ALA A 36 -11.02 10.47 -6.70
CA ALA A 36 -12.29 10.23 -7.38
C ALA A 36 -13.28 9.51 -6.46
N ARG A 37 -14.50 10.03 -6.40
CA ARG A 37 -15.58 9.43 -5.61
C ARG A 37 -15.88 8.00 -6.10
N GLY A 38 -15.93 7.06 -5.17
CA GLY A 38 -16.14 5.65 -5.44
C GLY A 38 -14.88 4.91 -5.91
N SER A 39 -13.71 5.55 -5.87
CA SER A 39 -12.44 4.89 -6.20
C SER A 39 -12.04 3.85 -5.14
N HIS A 40 -12.43 4.09 -3.89
CA HIS A 40 -12.09 3.22 -2.76
C HIS A 40 -10.59 2.92 -2.73
N PRO A 41 -9.72 3.93 -2.48
CA PRO A 41 -8.27 3.77 -2.51
C PRO A 41 -7.85 2.72 -1.47
N HIS A 42 -7.11 1.68 -1.90
CA HIS A 42 -6.78 0.54 -1.04
C HIS A 42 -5.35 0.63 -0.50
N ASP A 43 -4.35 0.54 -1.36
CA ASP A 43 -2.95 0.70 -1.00
C ASP A 43 -2.38 2.00 -1.58
N VAL A 44 -1.33 2.52 -0.94
CA VAL A 44 -0.63 3.75 -1.33
C VAL A 44 0.88 3.52 -1.37
N ALA A 45 1.58 4.15 -2.30
CA ALA A 45 3.03 4.13 -2.38
C ALA A 45 3.57 5.51 -2.80
N ALA A 46 4.36 6.15 -1.94
CA ALA A 46 5.02 7.40 -2.27
C ALA A 46 6.26 7.13 -3.14
N ALA A 47 6.39 7.84 -4.26
CA ALA A 47 7.66 7.84 -5.01
C ALA A 47 8.79 8.35 -4.10
N PRO A 48 10.00 7.73 -4.14
CA PRO A 48 11.08 8.04 -3.20
C PRO A 48 11.58 9.50 -3.25
N ALA A 49 11.52 10.13 -4.41
CA ALA A 49 11.98 11.51 -4.58
C ALA A 49 11.10 12.49 -3.76
N PRO A 50 11.70 13.47 -3.06
CA PRO A 50 10.94 14.49 -2.33
C PRO A 50 9.93 15.22 -3.23
N GLY A 51 8.66 15.26 -2.81
CA GLY A 51 7.56 15.85 -3.59
C GLY A 51 7.23 15.13 -4.89
N GLY A 52 7.73 13.90 -5.09
CA GLY A 52 7.32 13.02 -6.18
C GLY A 52 5.87 12.55 -6.04
N PRO A 53 5.30 11.92 -7.08
CA PRO A 53 3.92 11.48 -7.06
C PRO A 53 3.63 10.44 -5.97
N ILE A 54 2.37 10.40 -5.57
CA ILE A 54 1.83 9.36 -4.68
C ILE A 54 0.94 8.47 -5.54
N TYR A 55 1.28 7.20 -5.61
CA TYR A 55 0.48 6.19 -6.30
C TYR A 55 -0.52 5.56 -5.33
N TYR A 56 -1.72 5.26 -5.81
CA TYR A 56 -2.72 4.52 -5.04
C TYR A 56 -3.52 3.58 -5.95
N THR A 57 -3.95 2.47 -5.39
CA THR A 57 -4.83 1.53 -6.09
C THR A 57 -6.28 1.95 -5.88
N ALA A 58 -6.95 2.41 -6.93
CA ALA A 58 -8.38 2.71 -6.94
C ALA A 58 -9.15 1.40 -7.18
N GLN A 59 -9.28 0.59 -6.11
CA GLN A 59 -9.70 -0.82 -6.20
C GLN A 59 -11.07 -1.00 -6.84
N SER A 60 -12.05 -0.19 -6.44
CA SER A 60 -13.43 -0.33 -6.95
C SER A 60 -13.60 0.15 -8.38
N SER A 61 -12.69 0.98 -8.90
CA SER A 61 -12.75 1.51 -10.27
C SER A 61 -11.78 0.83 -11.25
N GLY A 62 -10.93 -0.10 -10.77
CA GLY A 62 -9.97 -0.83 -11.60
C GLY A 62 -8.86 0.05 -12.17
N LYS A 63 -8.37 1.02 -11.39
CA LYS A 63 -7.40 2.01 -11.86
C LYS A 63 -6.21 2.16 -10.91
N LEU A 64 -5.11 2.68 -11.44
CA LEU A 64 -4.03 3.29 -10.68
C LEU A 64 -4.29 4.80 -10.59
N GLY A 65 -4.34 5.35 -9.39
CA GLY A 65 -4.35 6.77 -9.17
C GLY A 65 -2.94 7.32 -8.97
N ILE A 66 -2.70 8.55 -9.44
CA ILE A 66 -1.42 9.24 -9.37
C ILE A 66 -1.70 10.65 -8.86
N LEU A 67 -1.39 10.90 -7.59
CA LEU A 67 -1.56 12.20 -6.95
C LEU A 67 -0.26 13.02 -7.01
N ASP A 68 -0.34 14.27 -7.42
CA ASP A 68 0.69 15.27 -7.19
C ASP A 68 0.47 15.92 -5.82
N PRO A 69 1.31 15.65 -4.81
CA PRO A 69 1.11 16.15 -3.45
C PRO A 69 1.32 17.67 -3.31
N LYS A 70 1.96 18.32 -4.29
CA LYS A 70 2.19 19.76 -4.27
C LYS A 70 0.96 20.55 -4.68
N THR A 71 0.20 20.02 -5.62
CA THR A 71 -0.96 20.70 -6.19
C THR A 71 -2.28 20.11 -5.74
N GLY A 72 -2.28 18.90 -5.19
CA GLY A 72 -3.48 18.13 -4.86
C GLY A 72 -4.21 17.58 -6.10
N ARG A 73 -3.65 17.75 -7.30
CA ARG A 73 -4.23 17.18 -8.53
C ARG A 73 -3.90 15.71 -8.64
N TYR A 74 -4.84 14.95 -9.16
CA TYR A 74 -4.62 13.53 -9.45
C TYR A 74 -5.07 13.19 -10.87
N GLU A 75 -4.53 12.11 -11.39
CA GLU A 75 -4.98 11.43 -12.61
C GLU A 75 -5.21 9.95 -12.30
N GLU A 76 -5.98 9.29 -13.14
CA GLU A 76 -6.24 7.84 -13.02
C GLU A 76 -5.93 7.12 -14.34
N VAL A 77 -5.23 6.01 -14.25
CA VAL A 77 -4.87 5.14 -15.37
C VAL A 77 -5.67 3.85 -15.27
N ALA A 78 -6.50 3.55 -16.27
CA ALA A 78 -7.25 2.30 -16.34
C ALA A 78 -6.30 1.12 -16.53
N LEU A 79 -6.43 0.08 -15.70
CA LEU A 79 -5.53 -1.08 -15.72
C LEU A 79 -6.03 -2.23 -16.60
N GLY A 80 -7.22 -2.10 -17.18
CA GLY A 80 -7.81 -3.08 -18.09
C GLY A 80 -9.13 -3.66 -17.58
N SER A 81 -9.77 -4.46 -18.43
CA SER A 81 -11.05 -5.08 -18.10
C SER A 81 -10.91 -6.08 -16.95
N GLY A 82 -11.84 -6.03 -15.99
CA GLY A 82 -11.86 -6.91 -14.83
C GLY A 82 -10.83 -6.56 -13.76
N SER A 83 -10.10 -5.45 -13.89
CA SER A 83 -9.13 -5.02 -12.89
C SER A 83 -9.79 -4.73 -11.54
N ALA A 84 -9.17 -5.21 -10.47
CA ALA A 84 -9.45 -4.88 -9.08
C ALA A 84 -8.10 -4.81 -8.34
N PRO A 85 -7.34 -3.71 -8.53
CA PRO A 85 -5.98 -3.58 -8.02
C PRO A 85 -5.99 -3.52 -6.50
N HIS A 86 -5.05 -4.24 -5.87
CA HIS A 86 -4.96 -4.31 -4.41
C HIS A 86 -3.72 -3.60 -3.88
N GLY A 87 -2.54 -4.20 -4.03
CA GLY A 87 -1.28 -3.64 -3.57
C GLY A 87 -0.56 -2.82 -4.64
N VAL A 88 0.22 -1.81 -4.20
CA VAL A 88 1.13 -1.05 -5.07
C VAL A 88 2.46 -0.81 -4.39
N VAL A 89 3.54 -0.91 -5.15
CA VAL A 89 4.91 -0.56 -4.71
C VAL A 89 5.63 0.16 -5.84
N VAL A 90 6.52 1.09 -5.50
CA VAL A 90 7.40 1.72 -6.49
C VAL A 90 8.63 0.84 -6.70
N GLY A 91 8.81 0.39 -7.93
CA GLY A 91 9.94 -0.45 -8.30
C GLY A 91 11.28 0.30 -8.39
N PRO A 92 12.41 -0.44 -8.51
CA PRO A 92 13.72 0.16 -8.71
C PRO A 92 13.84 0.95 -10.02
N ASP A 93 12.92 0.71 -10.96
CA ASP A 93 12.76 1.45 -12.21
C ASP A 93 11.93 2.74 -12.07
N GLY A 94 11.50 3.08 -10.85
CA GLY A 94 10.63 4.23 -10.54
C GLY A 94 9.16 4.06 -10.94
N ALA A 95 8.80 2.91 -11.51
CA ALA A 95 7.43 2.63 -11.93
C ALA A 95 6.58 2.06 -10.79
N PRO A 96 5.27 2.35 -10.72
CA PRO A 96 4.34 1.62 -9.86
C PRO A 96 4.09 0.21 -10.40
N TRP A 97 4.23 -0.77 -9.49
CA TRP A 97 3.94 -2.18 -9.71
C TRP A 97 2.79 -2.61 -8.81
N ILE A 98 1.80 -3.25 -9.38
CA ILE A 98 0.51 -3.48 -8.76
C ILE A 98 0.21 -4.99 -8.74
N THR A 99 -0.32 -5.47 -7.63
CA THR A 99 -1.00 -6.77 -7.56
C THR A 99 -2.47 -6.56 -7.91
N ASP A 100 -2.93 -7.13 -9.01
CA ASP A 100 -4.30 -7.02 -9.46
C ASP A 100 -5.06 -8.32 -9.21
N GLY A 101 -5.89 -8.32 -8.16
CA GLY A 101 -6.68 -9.49 -7.77
C GLY A 101 -7.78 -9.82 -8.77
N GLY A 102 -8.34 -8.82 -9.43
CA GLY A 102 -9.40 -9.03 -10.42
C GLY A 102 -8.90 -9.70 -11.70
N GLN A 103 -7.75 -9.28 -12.20
CA GLN A 103 -7.08 -9.87 -13.37
C GLN A 103 -6.22 -11.09 -13.01
N ASN A 104 -6.00 -11.36 -11.72
CA ASN A 104 -5.04 -12.36 -11.26
C ASN A 104 -3.66 -12.17 -11.90
N ALA A 105 -3.15 -10.96 -11.84
CA ALA A 105 -1.95 -10.51 -12.56
C ALA A 105 -1.10 -9.53 -11.75
N ILE A 106 0.17 -9.41 -12.12
CA ILE A 106 1.02 -8.29 -11.74
C ILE A 106 0.95 -7.25 -12.86
N VAL A 107 0.73 -5.99 -12.51
CA VAL A 107 0.59 -4.91 -13.49
C VAL A 107 1.67 -3.86 -13.23
N ARG A 108 2.33 -3.42 -14.30
CA ARG A 108 3.27 -2.29 -14.28
C ARG A 108 2.70 -1.15 -15.09
N VAL A 109 2.79 0.07 -14.55
CA VAL A 109 2.43 1.28 -15.31
C VAL A 109 3.68 2.12 -15.53
N ASP A 110 3.94 2.50 -16.78
CA ASP A 110 5.07 3.36 -17.11
C ASP A 110 4.83 4.77 -16.57
N PRO A 111 5.74 5.34 -15.76
CA PRO A 111 5.51 6.62 -15.11
C PRO A 111 5.51 7.82 -16.07
N ALA A 112 6.09 7.71 -17.27
CA ALA A 112 6.14 8.78 -18.25
C ALA A 112 5.02 8.69 -19.28
N THR A 113 4.81 7.49 -19.83
CA THR A 113 3.87 7.27 -20.95
C THR A 113 2.49 6.77 -20.50
N ARG A 114 2.36 6.32 -19.24
CA ARG A 114 1.16 5.65 -18.69
C ARG A 114 0.84 4.32 -19.37
N ALA A 115 1.77 3.77 -20.15
CA ALA A 115 1.59 2.46 -20.75
C ALA A 115 1.44 1.37 -19.69
N VAL A 116 0.40 0.57 -19.81
CA VAL A 116 0.08 -0.53 -18.89
C VAL A 116 0.63 -1.83 -19.45
N ARG A 117 1.39 -2.56 -18.65
CA ARG A 117 1.87 -3.92 -18.96
C ARG A 117 1.33 -4.89 -17.93
N VAL A 118 0.65 -5.92 -18.41
CA VAL A 118 0.02 -6.96 -17.58
C VAL A 118 0.83 -8.25 -17.69
N PHE A 119 1.14 -8.85 -16.54
CA PHE A 119 1.79 -10.15 -16.40
C PHE A 119 0.81 -11.09 -15.70
N ALA A 120 0.02 -11.82 -16.50
CA ALA A 120 -0.96 -12.77 -15.98
C ALA A 120 -0.24 -13.91 -15.24
N LEU A 121 -0.79 -14.33 -14.10
CA LEU A 121 -0.31 -15.52 -13.40
C LEU A 121 -0.57 -16.78 -14.24
N PRO A 122 0.24 -17.85 -14.06
CA PRO A 122 0.00 -19.12 -14.70
C PRO A 122 -1.43 -19.63 -14.46
N ALA A 123 -2.09 -20.15 -15.50
CA ALA A 123 -3.49 -20.57 -15.43
C ALA A 123 -3.74 -21.68 -14.39
N ASP A 124 -2.75 -22.54 -14.16
CA ASP A 124 -2.80 -23.63 -13.19
C ASP A 124 -2.68 -23.16 -11.71
N SER A 125 -2.32 -21.91 -11.48
CA SER A 125 -2.34 -21.32 -10.12
C SER A 125 -3.77 -21.06 -9.62
N GLY A 126 -4.77 -21.04 -10.51
CA GLY A 126 -6.14 -20.67 -10.16
C GLY A 126 -6.25 -19.22 -9.66
N TYR A 127 -7.35 -18.90 -8.98
CA TYR A 127 -7.56 -17.57 -8.39
C TYR A 127 -6.77 -17.44 -7.10
N THR A 128 -5.72 -16.64 -7.11
CA THR A 128 -4.80 -16.48 -5.97
C THR A 128 -5.25 -15.43 -4.95
N ASN A 129 -6.17 -14.53 -5.31
CA ASN A 129 -6.58 -13.39 -4.49
C ASN A 129 -5.37 -12.54 -4.07
N LEU A 130 -4.71 -11.97 -5.08
CA LEU A 130 -3.46 -11.22 -4.92
C LEU A 130 -3.58 -10.07 -3.91
N ASN A 131 -2.49 -9.85 -3.13
CA ASN A 131 -2.47 -8.86 -2.06
C ASN A 131 -1.28 -7.91 -2.19
N THR A 132 -0.17 -8.17 -1.53
CA THR A 132 0.95 -7.22 -1.38
C THR A 132 2.12 -7.61 -2.27
N PRO A 133 2.69 -6.66 -3.07
CA PRO A 133 3.94 -6.85 -3.80
C PRO A 133 5.13 -6.29 -3.00
N THR A 134 6.34 -6.83 -3.25
CA THR A 134 7.62 -6.26 -2.84
C THR A 134 8.71 -6.63 -3.84
N PHE A 135 9.85 -5.92 -3.82
CA PHE A 135 11.01 -6.25 -4.64
C PHE A 135 12.11 -6.91 -3.83
N ASP A 136 12.73 -7.95 -4.36
CA ASP A 136 13.98 -8.45 -3.80
C ASP A 136 15.22 -7.69 -4.33
N ARG A 137 16.37 -7.97 -3.76
CA ARG A 137 17.64 -7.33 -4.16
C ARG A 137 18.09 -7.61 -5.60
N LYS A 138 17.44 -8.56 -6.29
CA LYS A 138 17.68 -8.89 -7.71
C LYS A 138 16.69 -8.18 -8.63
N GLY A 139 15.83 -7.33 -8.10
CA GLY A 139 14.80 -6.60 -8.86
C GLY A 139 13.62 -7.47 -9.29
N ARG A 140 13.41 -8.64 -8.67
CA ARG A 140 12.26 -9.48 -8.95
C ARG A 140 11.10 -9.09 -8.04
N VAL A 141 9.88 -9.13 -8.57
CA VAL A 141 8.66 -8.81 -7.82
C VAL A 141 8.17 -10.06 -7.10
N TRP A 142 8.16 -10.03 -5.79
CA TRP A 142 7.48 -11.02 -4.96
C TRP A 142 6.07 -10.55 -4.62
N PHE A 143 5.14 -11.48 -4.46
CA PHE A 143 3.75 -11.16 -4.16
C PHE A 143 3.10 -12.24 -3.29
N THR A 144 2.10 -11.82 -2.53
CA THR A 144 1.23 -12.72 -1.77
C THR A 144 -0.13 -12.86 -2.42
N GLY A 145 -0.80 -14.00 -2.14
CA GLY A 145 -2.18 -14.30 -2.53
C GLY A 145 -2.92 -14.97 -1.39
N GLN A 146 -4.00 -14.34 -0.93
CA GLN A 146 -4.75 -14.74 0.28
C GLN A 146 -5.37 -16.13 0.17
N SER A 147 -5.56 -16.64 -1.04
CA SER A 147 -6.07 -18.02 -1.27
C SER A 147 -5.06 -19.10 -0.88
N GLY A 148 -3.87 -18.74 -0.37
CA GLY A 148 -2.85 -19.68 0.10
C GLY A 148 -1.66 -19.80 -0.81
N TYR A 149 -1.30 -18.70 -1.47
CA TYR A 149 -0.20 -18.65 -2.42
C TYR A 149 0.75 -17.47 -2.13
N TYR A 150 1.95 -17.60 -2.61
CA TYR A 150 2.90 -16.51 -2.84
C TYR A 150 3.66 -16.81 -4.12
N GLY A 151 4.26 -15.80 -4.71
CA GLY A 151 4.92 -15.99 -5.99
C GLY A 151 5.98 -14.95 -6.28
N ARG A 152 6.63 -15.12 -7.42
CA ARG A 152 7.68 -14.25 -7.92
C ARG A 152 7.56 -14.05 -9.41
N LEU A 153 7.64 -12.81 -9.85
CA LEU A 153 7.80 -12.41 -11.25
C LEU A 153 9.23 -11.94 -11.48
N ASP A 154 9.87 -12.39 -12.52
CA ASP A 154 11.08 -11.78 -13.06
C ASP A 154 10.68 -10.75 -14.13
N PRO A 155 10.86 -9.43 -13.88
CA PRO A 155 10.45 -8.41 -14.85
C PRO A 155 11.20 -8.45 -16.19
N ALA A 156 12.41 -8.99 -16.21
CA ALA A 156 13.26 -9.03 -17.41
C ALA A 156 12.79 -10.12 -18.39
N SER A 157 12.49 -11.32 -17.89
CA SER A 157 12.00 -12.43 -18.72
C SER A 157 10.48 -12.47 -18.82
N GLY A 158 9.77 -11.95 -17.81
CA GLY A 158 8.33 -12.10 -17.65
C GLY A 158 7.93 -13.44 -17.00
N ASP A 159 8.91 -14.25 -16.56
CA ASP A 159 8.66 -15.54 -15.92
C ASP A 159 8.02 -15.37 -14.53
N ILE A 160 6.92 -16.09 -14.31
CA ILE A 160 6.23 -16.12 -13.03
C ILE A 160 6.28 -17.52 -12.45
N LYS A 161 6.64 -17.59 -11.16
CA LYS A 161 6.56 -18.81 -10.35
C LYS A 161 5.62 -18.59 -9.18
N VAL A 162 4.76 -19.55 -8.90
CA VAL A 162 3.78 -19.53 -7.81
C VAL A 162 3.98 -20.76 -6.95
N TRP A 163 3.97 -20.56 -5.62
CA TRP A 163 4.10 -21.62 -4.63
C TRP A 163 2.89 -21.62 -3.70
N LYS A 164 2.52 -22.81 -3.24
CA LYS A 164 1.54 -22.93 -2.15
C LYS A 164 2.20 -22.55 -0.82
N ALA A 165 1.50 -21.74 -0.04
CA ALA A 165 1.96 -21.38 1.29
C ALA A 165 1.95 -22.60 2.24
N PRO A 166 2.94 -22.75 3.15
CA PRO A 166 3.07 -23.92 4.03
C PRO A 166 1.83 -24.24 4.87
N ARG A 167 1.03 -23.21 5.22
CA ARG A 167 -0.19 -23.35 6.03
C ARG A 167 -1.47 -22.94 5.28
N GLY A 168 -1.43 -22.95 3.96
CA GLY A 168 -2.58 -22.65 3.11
C GLY A 168 -3.00 -21.18 3.15
N ARG A 169 -4.29 -20.90 3.29
CA ARG A 169 -4.87 -19.56 3.19
C ARG A 169 -4.28 -18.59 4.20
N GLY A 170 -4.13 -17.34 3.77
CA GLY A 170 -3.78 -16.24 4.65
C GLY A 170 -2.58 -15.37 4.30
N PRO A 171 -1.64 -15.73 3.37
CA PRO A 171 -0.57 -14.80 3.00
C PRO A 171 -1.13 -13.43 2.66
N TYR A 172 -0.61 -12.37 3.31
CA TYR A 172 -1.18 -11.03 3.25
C TYR A 172 -0.10 -9.99 2.98
N GLY A 173 0.40 -9.28 4.01
CA GLY A 173 1.50 -8.33 3.86
C GLY A 173 2.83 -8.99 3.49
N MET A 174 3.67 -8.28 2.77
CA MET A 174 5.00 -8.74 2.35
C MET A 174 6.00 -7.59 2.40
N THR A 175 7.25 -7.90 2.75
CA THR A 175 8.33 -6.91 2.83
C THR A 175 9.66 -7.53 2.47
N THR A 176 10.63 -6.65 2.15
CA THR A 176 12.04 -7.02 1.96
C THR A 176 12.90 -6.23 2.93
N THR A 177 13.82 -6.91 3.60
CA THR A 177 14.78 -6.28 4.51
C THR A 177 15.87 -5.53 3.73
N PRO A 178 16.64 -4.63 4.37
CA PRO A 178 17.79 -3.99 3.75
C PRO A 178 18.87 -4.99 3.25
N SER A 179 18.96 -6.17 3.88
CA SER A 179 19.83 -7.27 3.41
C SER A 179 19.25 -8.05 2.22
N GLY A 180 18.01 -7.78 1.83
CA GLY A 180 17.35 -8.41 0.68
C GLY A 180 16.62 -9.72 1.01
N GLU A 181 16.37 -10.01 2.26
CA GLU A 181 15.54 -11.14 2.69
C GLU A 181 14.06 -10.79 2.58
N VAL A 182 13.25 -11.71 2.07
CA VAL A 182 11.81 -11.51 1.86
C VAL A 182 11.01 -12.22 2.95
N TYR A 183 10.07 -11.48 3.54
CA TYR A 183 9.15 -11.97 4.57
C TYR A 183 7.70 -11.68 4.18
N TYR A 184 6.77 -12.56 4.58
CA TYR A 184 5.35 -12.27 4.52
C TYR A 184 4.66 -12.58 5.85
N ALA A 185 3.57 -11.87 6.13
CA ALA A 185 2.65 -12.16 7.22
C ALA A 185 1.46 -12.97 6.69
N SER A 186 0.94 -13.88 7.48
CA SER A 186 -0.22 -14.71 7.17
C SER A 186 -1.36 -14.40 8.14
N LEU A 187 -2.40 -13.69 7.63
CA LEU A 187 -3.54 -13.27 8.45
C LEU A 187 -4.32 -14.47 9.01
N ALA A 188 -4.75 -15.36 8.14
CA ALA A 188 -5.52 -16.54 8.57
C ALA A 188 -4.63 -17.60 9.24
N GLY A 189 -3.34 -17.62 8.95
CA GLY A 189 -2.39 -18.57 9.54
C GLY A 189 -1.71 -18.08 10.80
N SER A 190 -1.91 -16.82 11.19
CA SER A 190 -1.33 -16.18 12.39
C SER A 190 0.17 -16.45 12.55
N HIS A 191 0.95 -16.22 11.49
CA HIS A 191 2.40 -16.42 11.49
C HIS A 191 3.09 -15.45 10.52
N VAL A 192 4.40 -15.37 10.63
CA VAL A 192 5.29 -14.78 9.63
C VAL A 192 6.02 -15.90 8.92
N ALA A 193 6.42 -15.70 7.67
CA ALA A 193 7.30 -16.62 6.98
C ALA A 193 8.43 -15.88 6.28
N ARG A 194 9.63 -16.44 6.32
CA ARG A 194 10.79 -16.02 5.52
C ARG A 194 10.85 -16.85 4.26
N ILE A 195 11.08 -16.20 3.12
CA ILE A 195 11.25 -16.85 1.83
C ILE A 195 12.73 -16.92 1.47
N ASP A 196 13.21 -18.08 1.11
CA ASP A 196 14.47 -18.23 0.39
C ASP A 196 14.28 -17.74 -1.04
N ILE A 197 14.90 -16.62 -1.39
CA ILE A 197 14.67 -15.96 -2.68
C ILE A 197 15.24 -16.74 -3.88
N GLU A 198 16.10 -17.72 -3.68
CA GLU A 198 16.65 -18.57 -4.76
C GLU A 198 15.72 -19.74 -5.06
N THR A 199 15.33 -20.47 -4.03
CA THR A 199 14.51 -21.70 -4.15
C THR A 199 13.01 -21.43 -4.14
N GLY A 200 12.58 -20.34 -3.49
CA GLY A 200 11.19 -20.03 -3.21
C GLY A 200 10.66 -20.74 -1.95
N ALA A 201 11.47 -21.51 -1.23
CA ALA A 201 11.02 -22.20 -0.03
C ALA A 201 10.71 -21.22 1.11
N ALA A 202 9.55 -21.40 1.76
CA ALA A 202 9.12 -20.57 2.89
C ALA A 202 9.31 -21.30 4.22
N THR A 203 9.92 -20.61 5.19
CA THR A 203 10.09 -21.09 6.58
C THR A 203 9.18 -20.29 7.50
N VAL A 204 8.29 -20.97 8.20
CA VAL A 204 7.35 -20.37 9.16
C VAL A 204 8.06 -19.96 10.44
N ILE A 205 7.71 -18.79 10.97
CA ILE A 205 8.21 -18.18 12.20
C ILE A 205 6.98 -17.81 13.04
N GLU A 206 6.87 -18.43 14.21
CA GLU A 206 5.72 -18.26 15.09
C GLU A 206 5.90 -17.07 16.04
N PRO A 207 4.96 -16.11 16.03
CA PRO A 207 4.87 -15.15 17.12
C PRO A 207 4.45 -15.80 18.44
N PRO A 208 4.82 -15.20 19.62
CA PRO A 208 4.42 -15.72 20.92
C PRO A 208 2.90 -15.71 21.15
N THR A 209 2.25 -14.58 20.79
CA THR A 209 0.79 -14.47 20.88
C THR A 209 0.13 -15.35 19.82
N LYS A 210 -0.81 -16.21 20.26
CA LYS A 210 -1.57 -17.11 19.38
C LYS A 210 -2.75 -16.39 18.74
N ASP A 211 -3.15 -16.86 17.57
CA ASP A 211 -4.33 -16.37 16.82
C ASP A 211 -4.39 -14.85 16.64
N GLN A 212 -3.22 -14.21 16.67
CA GLN A 212 -3.06 -12.76 16.64
C GLN A 212 -3.47 -12.13 15.31
N GLY A 213 -3.58 -12.92 14.24
CA GLY A 213 -3.94 -12.41 12.91
C GLY A 213 -2.86 -11.52 12.34
N ALA A 214 -1.64 -12.04 12.11
CA ALA A 214 -0.52 -11.33 11.49
C ALA A 214 -0.93 -10.83 10.11
N ARG A 215 -1.09 -9.50 9.95
CA ARG A 215 -1.73 -8.94 8.75
C ARG A 215 -0.75 -8.28 7.80
N ARG A 216 -0.15 -7.17 8.18
CA ARG A 216 0.87 -6.48 7.41
C ARG A 216 2.24 -6.65 8.06
N VAL A 217 3.28 -6.51 7.28
CA VAL A 217 4.66 -6.69 7.73
C VAL A 217 5.56 -5.66 7.06
N TRP A 218 6.52 -5.11 7.82
CA TRP A 218 7.54 -4.20 7.32
C TRP A 218 8.88 -4.48 7.98
N SER A 219 9.99 -4.04 7.35
CA SER A 219 11.34 -4.14 7.92
C SER A 219 11.85 -2.76 8.31
N ASP A 220 12.57 -2.68 9.43
CA ASP A 220 13.31 -1.48 9.81
C ASP A 220 14.75 -1.47 9.23
N SER A 221 15.49 -0.40 9.52
CA SER A 221 16.87 -0.21 9.03
C SER A 221 17.86 -1.29 9.50
N ARG A 222 17.55 -1.99 10.58
CA ARG A 222 18.35 -3.08 11.16
C ARG A 222 17.94 -4.46 10.66
N GLY A 223 16.93 -4.54 9.80
CA GLY A 223 16.39 -5.80 9.29
C GLY A 223 15.47 -6.54 10.26
N ARG A 224 14.99 -5.89 11.34
CA ARG A 224 13.96 -6.45 12.22
C ARG A 224 12.63 -6.37 11.50
N ILE A 225 11.75 -7.31 11.80
CA ILE A 225 10.47 -7.49 11.11
C ILE A 225 9.33 -7.05 12.02
N TRP A 226 8.65 -5.99 11.64
CA TRP A 226 7.50 -5.43 12.34
C TRP A 226 6.20 -5.95 11.73
N VAL A 227 5.25 -6.35 12.58
CA VAL A 227 4.01 -7.04 12.16
C VAL A 227 2.83 -6.45 12.89
N SER A 228 1.77 -6.09 12.16
CA SER A 228 0.50 -5.69 12.77
C SER A 228 -0.35 -6.93 13.07
N TYR A 229 -0.98 -6.96 14.25
CA TYR A 229 -1.83 -8.05 14.70
C TYR A 229 -3.29 -7.60 14.75
N TRP A 230 -4.03 -8.01 13.75
CA TRP A 230 -5.42 -7.59 13.57
C TRP A 230 -6.34 -8.05 14.70
N ASN A 231 -6.23 -9.31 15.11
CA ASN A 231 -7.17 -9.89 16.06
C ASN A 231 -6.94 -9.43 17.50
N THR A 232 -5.69 -9.16 17.87
CA THR A 232 -5.29 -8.86 19.27
C THR A 232 -4.92 -7.39 19.48
N GLY A 233 -4.89 -6.59 18.40
CA GLY A 233 -4.61 -5.15 18.50
C GLY A 233 -3.19 -4.84 19.00
N GLN A 234 -2.21 -5.60 18.52
CA GLN A 234 -0.81 -5.47 18.92
C GLN A 234 0.07 -5.13 17.72
N VAL A 235 1.28 -4.71 18.01
CA VAL A 235 2.41 -4.74 17.08
C VAL A 235 3.48 -5.69 17.61
N GLY A 236 3.93 -6.61 16.75
CA GLY A 236 5.03 -7.53 17.05
C GLY A 236 6.30 -7.12 16.32
N MET A 237 7.45 -7.38 16.92
CA MET A 237 8.77 -7.24 16.31
C MET A 237 9.54 -8.54 16.44
N TYR A 238 9.94 -9.10 15.32
CA TYR A 238 10.86 -10.24 15.24
C TYR A 238 12.27 -9.75 14.91
N ASP A 239 13.24 -10.14 15.72
CA ASP A 239 14.67 -9.95 15.44
C ASP A 239 15.24 -11.24 14.84
N PRO A 240 15.57 -11.27 13.52
CA PRO A 240 16.11 -12.46 12.88
C PRO A 240 17.48 -12.88 13.39
N ALA A 241 18.31 -11.93 13.87
CA ALA A 241 19.63 -12.22 14.40
C ALA A 241 19.55 -12.90 15.78
N ALA A 242 18.70 -12.38 16.65
CA ALA A 242 18.46 -12.93 17.98
C ALA A 242 17.44 -14.08 17.99
N LYS A 243 16.70 -14.28 16.91
CA LYS A 243 15.56 -15.20 16.79
C LYS A 243 14.54 -15.01 17.92
N SER A 244 14.26 -13.76 18.26
CA SER A 244 13.42 -13.39 19.41
C SER A 244 12.32 -12.43 18.99
N TRP A 245 11.24 -12.41 19.79
CA TRP A 245 10.09 -11.56 19.60
C TRP A 245 9.95 -10.56 20.75
N ARG A 246 9.40 -9.39 20.42
CA ARG A 246 8.82 -8.44 21.37
C ARG A 246 7.45 -8.02 20.83
N GLU A 247 6.50 -7.75 21.72
CA GLU A 247 5.13 -7.42 21.37
C GLU A 247 4.63 -6.29 22.27
N TRP A 248 3.87 -5.34 21.70
CA TRP A 248 3.27 -4.22 22.42
C TRP A 248 1.80 -4.10 22.06
N ASN A 249 0.96 -3.81 23.05
CA ASN A 249 -0.45 -3.51 22.82
C ASN A 249 -0.59 -2.08 22.28
N LEU A 250 -1.39 -1.88 21.25
CA LEU A 250 -1.81 -0.55 20.86
C LEU A 250 -2.67 0.07 21.98
N PRO A 251 -2.64 1.41 22.15
CA PRO A 251 -3.48 2.09 23.13
C PRO A 251 -4.98 2.00 22.75
N GLY A 252 -5.86 2.08 23.74
CA GLY A 252 -7.30 2.11 23.54
C GLY A 252 -8.02 0.83 23.89
N VAL A 253 -9.30 0.78 23.56
CA VAL A 253 -10.19 -0.36 23.86
C VAL A 253 -10.38 -1.18 22.59
N GLN A 254 -9.97 -2.44 22.63
CA GLN A 254 -10.06 -3.39 21.51
C GLN A 254 -9.53 -2.81 20.18
N PRO A 255 -8.24 -2.41 20.13
CA PRO A 255 -7.65 -1.89 18.92
C PRO A 255 -7.59 -2.95 17.81
N HIS A 256 -7.65 -2.52 16.55
CA HIS A 256 -7.51 -3.38 15.39
C HIS A 256 -6.37 -2.86 14.51
N ALA A 257 -5.16 -3.40 14.71
CA ALA A 257 -3.97 -3.01 13.95
C ALA A 257 -4.00 -3.62 12.54
N TYR A 258 -4.22 -2.76 11.52
CA TYR A 258 -4.26 -3.21 10.12
C TYR A 258 -2.93 -3.06 9.42
N ALA A 259 -2.52 -1.82 9.10
CA ALA A 259 -1.27 -1.52 8.41
C ALA A 259 -0.09 -1.47 9.38
N VAL A 260 1.11 -1.69 8.85
CA VAL A 260 2.38 -1.36 9.49
C VAL A 260 3.37 -0.90 8.43
N TRP A 261 4.07 0.19 8.70
CA TRP A 261 5.17 0.75 7.91
C TRP A 261 6.21 1.33 8.85
N VAL A 262 7.49 1.35 8.45
CA VAL A 262 8.58 1.91 9.25
C VAL A 262 9.22 3.05 8.48
N ASP A 263 9.35 4.21 9.12
CA ASP A 263 9.94 5.40 8.51
C ASP A 263 11.49 5.40 8.54
N ASP A 264 12.09 6.43 7.96
CA ASP A 264 13.55 6.62 7.86
C ASP A 264 14.25 6.89 9.20
N ARG A 265 13.50 7.00 10.30
CA ARG A 265 13.97 7.12 11.69
C ARG A 265 13.70 5.87 12.52
N ASP A 266 13.26 4.80 11.90
CA ASP A 266 12.82 3.57 12.55
C ASP A 266 11.59 3.73 13.47
N HIS A 267 10.77 4.79 13.32
CA HIS A 267 9.45 4.82 13.94
C HIS A 267 8.50 3.90 13.18
N VAL A 268 7.66 3.20 13.94
CA VAL A 268 6.69 2.26 13.38
C VAL A 268 5.33 2.94 13.26
N TRP A 269 4.83 3.04 12.07
CA TRP A 269 3.52 3.58 11.76
C TRP A 269 2.52 2.44 11.58
N LEU A 270 1.37 2.60 12.21
CA LEU A 270 0.28 1.63 12.23
C LEU A 270 -1.04 2.31 11.91
N THR A 271 -2.06 1.54 11.57
CA THR A 271 -3.43 2.01 11.57
C THR A 271 -4.22 1.26 12.62
N ASP A 272 -5.01 1.99 13.42
CA ASP A 272 -5.98 1.41 14.32
C ASP A 272 -7.39 1.72 13.81
N TRP A 273 -8.08 0.70 13.34
CA TRP A 273 -9.43 0.85 12.80
C TRP A 273 -10.47 1.18 13.88
N SER A 274 -10.30 0.66 15.09
CA SER A 274 -11.20 0.98 16.21
C SER A 274 -11.11 2.43 16.63
N ALA A 275 -9.89 2.97 16.67
CA ALA A 275 -9.64 4.38 16.98
C ALA A 275 -9.86 5.31 15.77
N ASN A 276 -10.07 4.75 14.56
CA ASN A 276 -10.13 5.49 13.30
C ASN A 276 -8.94 6.43 13.12
N ALA A 277 -7.73 5.91 13.34
CA ALA A 277 -6.51 6.70 13.44
C ALA A 277 -5.28 6.05 12.79
N LEU A 278 -4.33 6.90 12.39
CA LEU A 278 -2.94 6.47 12.22
C LEU A 278 -2.28 6.54 13.60
N VAL A 279 -1.35 5.62 13.85
CA VAL A 279 -0.65 5.52 15.14
C VAL A 279 0.84 5.40 14.88
N LYS A 280 1.64 6.28 15.48
CA LYS A 280 3.10 6.20 15.46
C LYS A 280 3.60 5.59 16.76
N PHE A 281 4.50 4.62 16.67
CA PHE A 281 5.19 3.99 17.79
C PHE A 281 6.69 4.27 17.69
N ASP A 282 7.27 4.79 18.75
CA ASP A 282 8.72 4.96 18.89
C ASP A 282 9.29 3.74 19.64
N PRO A 283 10.07 2.87 18.98
CA PRO A 283 10.61 1.66 19.62
C PRO A 283 11.68 1.93 20.69
N VAL A 284 12.24 3.15 20.75
CA VAL A 284 13.26 3.52 21.75
C VAL A 284 12.61 3.92 23.06
N THR A 285 11.57 4.75 22.99
CA THR A 285 10.84 5.22 24.17
C THR A 285 9.62 4.38 24.52
N GLU A 286 9.22 3.48 23.61
CA GLU A 286 8.02 2.63 23.69
C GLU A 286 6.73 3.44 23.84
N LYS A 287 6.69 4.64 23.26
CA LYS A 287 5.52 5.52 23.31
C LYS A 287 4.75 5.50 21.99
N PHE A 288 3.44 5.56 22.15
CA PHE A 288 2.50 5.70 21.04
C PHE A 288 2.01 7.15 20.92
N GLU A 289 1.86 7.62 19.69
CA GLU A 289 1.23 8.89 19.33
C GLU A 289 0.12 8.60 18.31
N SER A 290 -1.09 9.16 18.54
CA SER A 290 -2.26 8.90 17.69
C SER A 290 -2.63 10.13 16.87
N PHE A 291 -3.00 9.90 15.60
CA PHE A 291 -3.46 10.89 14.64
C PHE A 291 -4.86 10.48 14.12
N PRO A 292 -5.93 10.82 14.85
CA PRO A 292 -7.30 10.48 14.44
C PRO A 292 -7.66 11.13 13.11
N SER A 293 -8.36 10.38 12.24
CA SER A 293 -8.94 10.96 11.04
C SER A 293 -10.01 11.99 11.42
N ASN A 294 -10.08 13.07 10.65
CA ASN A 294 -11.11 14.10 10.83
C ASN A 294 -12.49 13.71 10.23
N ARG A 295 -12.60 12.51 9.63
CA ARG A 295 -13.84 11.89 9.16
C ARG A 295 -13.95 10.48 9.75
N SER A 296 -15.15 10.05 10.12
CA SER A 296 -15.40 8.67 10.54
C SER A 296 -15.23 7.67 9.38
N GLY A 297 -14.96 6.40 9.70
CA GLY A 297 -14.88 5.33 8.72
C GLY A 297 -13.75 5.53 7.71
N ALA A 298 -12.58 5.99 8.14
CA ALA A 298 -11.42 6.17 7.27
C ALA A 298 -10.93 4.86 6.65
N ASP A 299 -10.95 3.78 7.42
CA ASP A 299 -10.59 2.42 6.98
C ASP A 299 -9.25 2.37 6.25
N VAL A 300 -8.21 2.96 6.83
CA VAL A 300 -6.88 2.99 6.22
C VAL A 300 -6.28 1.58 6.21
N ARG A 301 -6.02 1.06 5.00
CA ARG A 301 -5.61 -0.34 4.76
C ARG A 301 -4.12 -0.52 4.54
N GLU A 302 -3.44 0.51 4.10
CA GLU A 302 -2.00 0.51 3.87
C GLU A 302 -1.38 1.82 4.28
N LEU A 303 -0.13 1.75 4.71
CA LEU A 303 0.75 2.86 4.95
C LEU A 303 2.05 2.63 4.20
N GLN A 304 2.43 3.58 3.36
CA GLN A 304 3.76 3.61 2.77
C GLN A 304 4.13 5.05 2.41
N GLY A 305 5.17 5.55 3.06
CA GLY A 305 5.63 6.91 2.88
C GLY A 305 7.01 6.99 2.25
N ARG A 306 7.66 8.10 2.53
CA ARG A 306 9.07 8.40 2.21
C ARG A 306 9.65 9.24 3.33
N ALA A 307 10.95 9.59 3.24
CA ALA A 307 11.60 10.39 4.25
C ALA A 307 10.79 11.65 4.62
N GLY A 308 10.40 11.74 5.89
CA GLY A 308 9.62 12.84 6.46
C GLY A 308 8.12 12.81 6.20
N GLU A 309 7.56 11.81 5.53
CA GLU A 309 6.13 11.73 5.18
C GLU A 309 5.58 10.30 5.38
N ALA A 310 4.54 10.14 6.20
CA ALA A 310 3.75 8.92 6.29
C ALA A 310 2.46 9.10 5.49
N TRP A 311 2.21 8.23 4.51
CA TRP A 311 1.03 8.29 3.64
C TRP A 311 0.12 7.10 3.90
N GLY A 312 -1.20 7.35 3.87
CA GLY A 312 -2.24 6.34 3.99
C GLY A 312 -3.38 6.54 3.00
N ALA A 313 -4.05 5.45 2.65
CA ALA A 313 -5.23 5.47 1.79
C ALA A 313 -6.49 5.28 2.64
N GLU A 314 -7.30 6.34 2.82
CA GLU A 314 -8.58 6.29 3.51
C GLU A 314 -9.67 5.73 2.58
N SER A 315 -9.77 4.39 2.55
CA SER A 315 -10.68 3.66 1.64
C SER A 315 -12.14 4.06 1.81
N GLY A 316 -12.59 4.29 3.03
CA GLY A 316 -13.99 4.63 3.33
C GLY A 316 -14.36 6.06 3.00
N ASN A 317 -13.38 6.93 2.73
CA ASN A 317 -13.60 8.36 2.52
C ASN A 317 -13.17 8.86 1.14
N ASP A 318 -12.72 7.97 0.23
CA ASP A 318 -12.19 8.31 -1.09
C ASP A 318 -11.13 9.42 -1.04
N ARG A 319 -10.10 9.27 -0.18
CA ARG A 319 -9.03 10.24 -0.05
C ARG A 319 -7.72 9.62 0.43
N LEU A 320 -6.62 10.33 0.25
CA LEU A 320 -5.35 10.01 0.85
C LEU A 320 -5.09 10.93 2.06
N VAL A 321 -4.34 10.43 3.04
CA VAL A 321 -3.89 11.17 4.22
C VAL A 321 -2.37 11.19 4.26
N MET A 322 -1.79 12.33 4.62
CA MET A 322 -0.36 12.47 4.89
C MET A 322 -0.14 13.05 6.28
N VAL A 323 0.70 12.39 7.05
CA VAL A 323 1.19 12.86 8.35
C VAL A 323 2.69 13.12 8.23
N PRO A 324 3.19 14.31 8.63
CA PRO A 324 4.63 14.56 8.69
C PRO A 324 5.32 13.60 9.66
N ALA A 325 6.24 12.79 9.16
CA ALA A 325 7.05 11.85 9.93
C ALA A 325 8.28 12.59 10.49
N ARG A 326 8.09 13.42 11.53
CA ARG A 326 9.16 14.23 12.17
C ARG A 326 9.56 13.67 13.51
#